data_e48ee99bfb997a8e02b1e1118ea31567
#
_entry.id   e48ee99bfb997a8e02b1e1118ea31567
#
_cell.length_a   1.000
_cell.length_b   1.000
_cell.length_c   1.000
_cell.angle_alpha   90.00
_cell.angle_beta   90.00
_cell.angle_gamma   90.00
#
_symmetry.space_group_name_H-M   'P 1'
#
loop_
_entity.id
_entity.type
_entity.pdbx_description
1 polymer ?
#
loop_
_entity_poly.entity_id
_entity_poly.type
_entity_poly.pdbx_seq_one_letter_code
_entity_poly.pdbx_strand_id
1 'polypeptide(L)'
;MARLREFYKSEVAPALMKKFNYKSPMQIPRFDKIVINVGTGDAKDNSKVTENVIEEITMISGQKAVPTYAKKSVANFKLRQGMKIGVKVTLRGEKMYEFMDRLFNFSLPRVRDFKGINPNAFDGRGNYSLGLKEQLIFPEIEYDKIDKIRGMDIAFVTTAQTDEEARELLTLMGAPFAK
;
A
#
# COMPACT_ATOMS: atom_id res chain seq x y z
N MET A 1 6.41 -12.51 15.66
CA MET A 1 5.06 -12.03 15.25
C MET A 1 5.12 -10.51 15.04
N ALA A 2 4.43 -9.98 14.05
CA ALA A 2 4.40 -8.54 13.83
C ALA A 2 3.68 -7.81 14.98
N ARG A 3 4.31 -6.78 15.54
CA ARG A 3 3.79 -5.96 16.66
C ARG A 3 2.35 -5.48 16.41
N LEU A 4 2.07 -4.92 15.23
CA LEU A 4 0.74 -4.42 14.88
C LEU A 4 -0.32 -5.53 14.78
N ARG A 5 0.07 -6.77 14.50
CA ARG A 5 -0.88 -7.90 14.49
C ARG A 5 -1.34 -8.25 15.90
N GLU A 6 -0.45 -8.19 16.87
CA GLU A 6 -0.80 -8.41 18.28
C GLU A 6 -1.65 -7.24 18.79
N PHE A 7 -1.25 -6.02 18.49
CA PHE A 7 -1.99 -4.81 18.81
C PHE A 7 -3.42 -4.83 18.24
N TYR A 8 -3.59 -5.27 16.99
CA TYR A 8 -4.92 -5.43 16.40
C TYR A 8 -5.79 -6.39 17.23
N LYS A 9 -5.24 -7.52 17.67
CA LYS A 9 -6.02 -8.52 18.44
C LYS A 9 -6.34 -8.07 19.87
N SER A 10 -5.39 -7.40 20.54
CA SER A 10 -5.53 -7.03 21.95
C SER A 10 -6.37 -5.77 22.15
N GLU A 11 -6.25 -4.78 21.27
CA GLU A 11 -6.84 -3.45 21.48
C GLU A 11 -7.83 -3.04 20.39
N VAL A 12 -7.45 -3.19 19.12
CA VAL A 12 -8.26 -2.65 18.01
C VAL A 12 -9.56 -3.42 17.82
N ALA A 13 -9.49 -4.75 17.79
CA ALA A 13 -10.68 -5.59 17.58
C ALA A 13 -11.74 -5.42 18.69
N PRO A 14 -11.38 -5.39 20.00
CA PRO A 14 -12.36 -5.10 21.05
C PRO A 14 -12.95 -3.68 20.98
N ALA A 15 -12.14 -2.67 20.59
CA ALA A 15 -12.61 -1.31 20.43
C ALA A 15 -13.63 -1.18 19.29
N LEU A 16 -13.35 -1.78 18.14
CA LEU A 16 -14.29 -1.83 17.01
C LEU A 16 -15.58 -2.57 17.36
N MET A 17 -15.48 -3.69 18.09
CA MET A 17 -16.64 -4.44 18.53
C MET A 17 -17.59 -3.59 19.40
N LYS A 18 -17.05 -2.79 20.31
CA LYS A 18 -17.82 -1.88 21.16
C LYS A 18 -18.43 -0.73 20.35
N LYS A 19 -17.66 -0.12 19.44
CA LYS A 19 -18.08 1.08 18.70
C LYS A 19 -19.23 0.79 17.74
N PHE A 20 -19.15 -0.33 17.02
CA PHE A 20 -20.12 -0.71 15.98
C PHE A 20 -21.14 -1.77 16.46
N ASN A 21 -21.07 -2.20 17.72
CA ASN A 21 -21.99 -3.18 18.33
C ASN A 21 -22.12 -4.48 17.53
N TYR A 22 -21.00 -5.04 17.04
CA TYR A 22 -21.03 -6.30 16.29
C TYR A 22 -21.52 -7.46 17.16
N LYS A 23 -22.36 -8.32 16.57
CA LYS A 23 -22.92 -9.50 17.25
C LYS A 23 -21.93 -10.67 17.32
N SER A 24 -20.95 -10.71 16.41
CA SER A 24 -19.98 -11.79 16.33
C SER A 24 -18.57 -11.23 16.10
N PRO A 25 -17.54 -11.81 16.72
CA PRO A 25 -16.13 -11.45 16.45
C PRO A 25 -15.72 -11.60 14.98
N MET A 26 -16.43 -12.45 14.22
CA MET A 26 -16.16 -12.65 12.79
C MET A 26 -16.60 -11.47 11.90
N GLN A 27 -17.46 -10.57 12.42
CA GLN A 27 -17.92 -9.37 11.72
C GLN A 27 -16.92 -8.21 11.82
N ILE A 28 -15.99 -8.29 12.78
CA ILE A 28 -15.01 -7.21 13.00
C ILE A 28 -14.17 -7.02 11.74
N PRO A 29 -14.07 -5.78 11.21
CA PRO A 29 -13.27 -5.49 10.05
C PRO A 29 -11.77 -5.75 10.32
N ARG A 30 -11.12 -6.40 9.35
CA ARG A 30 -9.70 -6.72 9.38
C ARG A 30 -9.05 -6.41 8.05
N PHE A 31 -7.73 -6.26 8.04
CA PHE A 31 -6.97 -6.18 6.79
C PHE A 31 -6.90 -7.55 6.13
N ASP A 32 -7.23 -7.59 4.83
CA ASP A 32 -7.07 -8.77 3.98
C ASP A 32 -5.71 -8.77 3.29
N LYS A 33 -5.36 -7.67 2.65
CA LYS A 33 -4.11 -7.49 1.92
C LYS A 33 -3.74 -6.02 1.76
N ILE A 34 -2.46 -5.78 1.48
CA ILE A 34 -1.96 -4.52 0.96
C ILE A 34 -1.40 -4.78 -0.43
N VAL A 35 -1.79 -3.96 -1.39
CA VAL A 35 -1.27 -4.01 -2.76
C VAL A 35 -0.46 -2.76 -3.01
N ILE A 36 0.81 -2.93 -3.39
CA ILE A 36 1.68 -1.85 -3.82
C ILE A 36 1.80 -1.95 -5.34
N ASN A 37 1.59 -0.86 -6.04
CA ASN A 37 1.70 -0.78 -7.49
C ASN A 37 2.56 0.42 -7.89
N VAL A 38 3.45 0.20 -8.86
CA VAL A 38 4.27 1.24 -9.48
C VAL A 38 4.07 1.17 -10.99
N GLY A 39 3.65 2.29 -11.58
CA GLY A 39 3.56 2.40 -13.03
C GLY A 39 4.92 2.68 -13.64
N THR A 40 5.35 1.86 -14.59
CA THR A 40 6.60 2.04 -15.36
C THR A 40 6.32 2.38 -16.83
N GLY A 41 5.36 3.25 -17.06
CA GLY A 41 4.93 3.63 -18.40
C GLY A 41 6.02 4.34 -19.24
N ASP A 42 7.07 4.85 -18.59
CA ASP A 42 8.27 5.43 -19.20
C ASP A 42 9.31 4.38 -19.62
N ALA A 43 9.16 3.15 -19.15
CA ALA A 43 10.11 2.05 -19.39
C ALA A 43 9.73 1.14 -20.58
N LYS A 44 8.86 1.61 -21.48
CA LYS A 44 8.33 0.83 -22.61
C LYS A 44 9.43 0.23 -23.50
N ASP A 45 10.49 0.99 -23.67
CA ASP A 45 11.60 0.64 -24.57
C ASP A 45 12.82 0.06 -23.81
N ASN A 46 12.79 0.03 -22.46
CA ASN A 46 13.93 -0.42 -21.65
C ASN A 46 13.48 -1.36 -20.51
N SER A 47 13.67 -2.67 -20.72
CA SER A 47 13.35 -3.69 -19.74
C SER A 47 14.13 -3.58 -18.42
N LYS A 48 15.36 -3.02 -18.46
CA LYS A 48 16.21 -2.83 -17.27
C LYS A 48 15.54 -1.93 -16.23
N VAL A 49 14.83 -0.89 -16.68
CA VAL A 49 14.11 0.02 -15.78
C VAL A 49 13.05 -0.74 -14.96
N THR A 50 12.31 -1.64 -15.61
CA THR A 50 11.31 -2.45 -14.90
C THR A 50 11.97 -3.42 -13.91
N GLU A 51 13.16 -3.95 -14.24
CA GLU A 51 13.92 -4.84 -13.36
C GLU A 51 14.42 -4.10 -12.12
N ASN A 52 14.98 -2.88 -12.29
CA ASN A 52 15.38 -2.02 -11.17
C ASN A 52 14.18 -1.73 -10.23
N VAL A 53 13.02 -1.38 -10.80
CA VAL A 53 11.79 -1.14 -9.98
C VAL A 53 11.34 -2.42 -9.27
N ILE A 54 11.48 -3.60 -9.87
CA ILE A 54 11.18 -4.87 -9.19
C ILE A 54 12.10 -5.06 -7.98
N GLU A 55 13.39 -4.76 -8.12
CA GLU A 55 14.36 -4.83 -7.01
C GLU A 55 14.02 -3.85 -5.90
N GLU A 56 13.74 -2.58 -6.24
CA GLU A 56 13.35 -1.55 -5.28
C GLU A 56 12.10 -1.96 -4.48
N ILE A 57 11.02 -2.38 -5.17
CA ILE A 57 9.79 -2.80 -4.50
C ILE A 57 9.99 -4.10 -3.70
N THR A 58 10.88 -4.98 -4.15
CA THR A 58 11.24 -6.19 -3.40
C THR A 58 11.96 -5.83 -2.09
N MET A 59 12.88 -4.85 -2.11
CA MET A 59 13.55 -4.35 -0.90
C MET A 59 12.55 -3.71 0.07
N ILE A 60 11.68 -2.83 -0.42
CA ILE A 60 10.67 -2.14 0.40
C ILE A 60 9.69 -3.13 1.04
N SER A 61 9.20 -4.10 0.28
CA SER A 61 8.13 -5.01 0.72
C SER A 61 8.61 -6.26 1.45
N GLY A 62 9.89 -6.62 1.28
CA GLY A 62 10.43 -7.91 1.76
C GLY A 62 9.84 -9.13 1.03
N GLN A 63 9.22 -8.92 -0.15
CA GLN A 63 8.63 -9.96 -0.98
C GLN A 63 8.90 -9.65 -2.45
N LYS A 64 9.28 -10.66 -3.23
CA LYS A 64 9.56 -10.49 -4.67
C LYS A 64 8.36 -9.89 -5.39
N ALA A 65 8.58 -8.72 -5.99
CA ALA A 65 7.58 -8.04 -6.80
C ALA A 65 7.45 -8.70 -8.18
N VAL A 66 6.29 -8.55 -8.82
CA VAL A 66 5.99 -9.13 -10.12
C VAL A 66 5.68 -8.04 -11.14
N PRO A 67 6.18 -8.16 -12.39
CA PRO A 67 5.83 -7.22 -13.45
C PRO A 67 4.35 -7.38 -13.84
N THR A 68 3.73 -6.28 -14.23
CA THR A 68 2.40 -6.25 -14.82
C THR A 68 2.49 -6.00 -16.31
N TYR A 69 1.65 -6.70 -17.08
CA TYR A 69 1.69 -6.68 -18.54
C TYR A 69 0.45 -6.01 -19.11
N ALA A 70 0.62 -5.35 -20.26
CA ALA A 70 -0.48 -4.76 -21.02
C ALA A 70 -1.42 -5.89 -21.53
N LYS A 71 -2.70 -5.77 -21.23
CA LYS A 71 -3.73 -6.73 -21.67
C LYS A 71 -4.18 -6.49 -23.11
N LYS A 72 -4.09 -5.24 -23.60
CA LYS A 72 -4.51 -4.82 -24.94
C LYS A 72 -3.46 -3.91 -25.55
N SER A 73 -3.35 -3.91 -26.87
CA SER A 73 -2.56 -2.95 -27.62
C SER A 73 -3.30 -1.62 -27.72
N VAL A 74 -2.62 -0.50 -27.42
CA VAL A 74 -3.19 0.86 -27.51
C VAL A 74 -2.20 1.75 -28.27
N ALA A 75 -2.55 2.13 -29.50
CA ALA A 75 -1.67 2.88 -30.40
C ALA A 75 -1.29 4.26 -29.83
N ASN A 76 -2.24 4.98 -29.24
CA ASN A 76 -2.00 6.32 -28.66
C ASN A 76 -0.92 6.30 -27.57
N PHE A 77 -0.80 5.22 -26.82
CA PHE A 77 0.22 5.06 -25.78
C PHE A 77 1.44 4.28 -26.26
N LYS A 78 1.52 3.91 -27.54
CA LYS A 78 2.58 3.05 -28.12
C LYS A 78 2.76 1.74 -27.33
N LEU A 79 1.63 1.17 -26.88
CA LEU A 79 1.61 -0.08 -26.14
C LEU A 79 1.22 -1.25 -27.02
N ARG A 80 1.93 -2.35 -26.89
CA ARG A 80 1.56 -3.65 -27.46
C ARG A 80 1.16 -4.61 -26.35
N GLN A 81 0.25 -5.50 -26.65
CA GLN A 81 -0.12 -6.58 -25.73
C GLN A 81 1.12 -7.37 -25.30
N GLY A 82 1.22 -7.67 -24.01
CA GLY A 82 2.37 -8.39 -23.43
C GLY A 82 3.57 -7.51 -23.04
N MET A 83 3.57 -6.20 -23.30
CA MET A 83 4.62 -5.31 -22.82
C MET A 83 4.52 -5.11 -21.30
N LYS A 84 5.67 -5.05 -20.61
CA LYS A 84 5.76 -4.70 -19.18
C LYS A 84 5.39 -3.22 -19.01
N ILE A 85 4.40 -2.93 -18.16
CA ILE A 85 3.88 -1.55 -17.94
C ILE A 85 3.89 -1.12 -16.49
N GLY A 86 4.23 -2.01 -15.58
CA GLY A 86 4.27 -1.71 -14.16
C GLY A 86 4.80 -2.88 -13.36
N VAL A 87 4.89 -2.65 -12.07
CA VAL A 87 5.32 -3.62 -11.06
C VAL A 87 4.32 -3.60 -9.91
N LYS A 88 3.94 -4.76 -9.41
CA LYS A 88 3.07 -4.89 -8.24
C LYS A 88 3.58 -5.93 -7.26
N VAL A 89 3.22 -5.74 -5.99
CA VAL A 89 3.35 -6.74 -4.94
C VAL A 89 2.08 -6.78 -4.10
N THR A 90 1.71 -7.96 -3.63
CA THR A 90 0.55 -8.14 -2.74
C THR A 90 1.05 -8.76 -1.44
N LEU A 91 0.89 -8.02 -0.35
CA LEU A 91 1.30 -8.42 0.99
C LEU A 91 0.11 -8.93 1.78
N ARG A 92 0.30 -10.04 2.51
CA ARG A 92 -0.68 -10.63 3.42
C ARG A 92 -0.02 -11.09 4.72
N GLY A 93 -0.84 -11.33 5.74
CA GLY A 93 -0.38 -11.89 7.00
C GLY A 93 0.67 -11.02 7.70
N GLU A 94 1.74 -11.61 8.20
CA GLU A 94 2.75 -10.89 8.99
C GLU A 94 3.46 -9.80 8.19
N LYS A 95 3.86 -10.10 6.95
CA LYS A 95 4.53 -9.11 6.08
C LYS A 95 3.67 -7.86 5.83
N MET A 96 2.37 -8.02 5.75
CA MET A 96 1.42 -6.90 5.61
C MET A 96 1.44 -5.99 6.84
N TYR A 97 1.38 -6.57 8.05
CA TYR A 97 1.42 -5.78 9.29
C TYR A 97 2.78 -5.12 9.53
N GLU A 98 3.88 -5.80 9.21
CA GLU A 98 5.23 -5.22 9.29
C GLU A 98 5.42 -4.06 8.32
N PHE A 99 4.95 -4.21 7.08
CA PHE A 99 4.98 -3.13 6.09
C PHE A 99 4.14 -1.93 6.56
N MET A 100 2.95 -2.17 7.10
CA MET A 100 2.08 -1.12 7.63
C MET A 100 2.74 -0.37 8.78
N ASP A 101 3.39 -1.07 9.71
CA ASP A 101 4.11 -0.47 10.84
C ASP A 101 5.23 0.44 10.37
N ARG A 102 6.06 -0.02 9.42
CA ARG A 102 7.12 0.79 8.82
C ARG A 102 6.58 1.98 8.05
N LEU A 103 5.51 1.79 7.30
CA LEU A 103 4.90 2.86 6.52
C LEU A 103 4.39 3.98 7.42
N PHE A 104 3.61 3.68 8.45
CA PHE A 104 2.99 4.70 9.31
C PHE A 104 3.98 5.38 10.25
N ASN A 105 4.91 4.63 10.84
CA ASN A 105 5.79 5.15 11.87
C ASN A 105 7.13 5.68 11.35
N PHE A 106 7.62 5.19 10.22
CA PHE A 106 8.94 5.56 9.69
C PHE A 106 8.88 6.27 8.35
N SER A 107 8.11 5.78 7.39
CA SER A 107 8.15 6.29 6.01
C SER A 107 7.30 7.55 5.83
N LEU A 108 6.06 7.57 6.30
CA LEU A 108 5.18 8.74 6.16
C LEU A 108 5.71 10.00 6.84
N PRO A 109 6.29 9.96 8.05
CA PRO A 109 6.88 11.15 8.67
C PRO A 109 8.06 11.75 7.87
N ARG A 110 8.69 10.98 6.99
CA ARG A 110 9.79 11.45 6.12
C ARG A 110 9.30 12.11 4.83
N VAL A 111 8.01 12.05 4.53
CA VAL A 111 7.43 12.76 3.40
C VAL A 111 7.59 14.26 3.60
N ARG A 112 8.11 14.95 2.59
CA ARG A 112 8.28 16.40 2.62
C ARG A 112 6.92 17.09 2.78
N ASP A 113 6.84 18.03 3.73
CA ASP A 113 5.62 18.79 4.06
C ASP A 113 4.40 17.89 4.40
N PHE A 114 4.64 16.79 5.12
CA PHE A 114 3.61 15.86 5.49
C PHE A 114 2.58 16.50 6.45
N LYS A 115 1.32 16.56 5.99
CA LYS A 115 0.17 17.10 6.76
C LYS A 115 -0.85 16.03 7.15
N GLY A 116 -0.52 14.76 6.94
CA GLY A 116 -1.42 13.64 7.11
C GLY A 116 -1.90 13.05 5.78
N ILE A 117 -2.45 11.84 5.84
CA ILE A 117 -3.04 11.16 4.68
C ILE A 117 -4.48 11.62 4.45
N ASN A 118 -4.94 11.57 3.21
CA ASN A 118 -6.28 12.04 2.85
C ASN A 118 -7.38 11.19 3.54
N PRO A 119 -8.25 11.78 4.36
CA PRO A 119 -9.31 11.05 5.05
C PRO A 119 -10.45 10.56 4.14
N ASN A 120 -10.50 11.02 2.88
CA ASN A 120 -11.59 10.74 1.94
C ASN A 120 -11.17 9.82 0.77
N ALA A 121 -10.02 9.16 0.85
CA ALA A 121 -9.51 8.29 -0.22
C ALA A 121 -10.02 6.83 -0.08
N PHE A 122 -11.28 6.66 0.30
CA PHE A 122 -11.98 5.38 0.36
C PHE A 122 -12.79 5.14 -0.92
N ASP A 123 -13.07 3.87 -1.21
CA ASP A 123 -13.75 3.44 -2.44
C ASP A 123 -15.28 3.21 -2.29
N GLY A 124 -15.86 3.50 -1.13
CA GLY A 124 -17.27 3.21 -0.81
C GLY A 124 -17.52 1.78 -0.30
N ARG A 125 -16.49 0.94 -0.24
CA ARG A 125 -16.56 -0.46 0.20
C ARG A 125 -15.54 -0.82 1.28
N GLY A 126 -15.03 0.20 1.97
CA GLY A 126 -14.09 0.02 3.06
C GLY A 126 -12.64 -0.24 2.64
N ASN A 127 -12.26 -0.02 1.40
CA ASN A 127 -10.86 -0.05 0.98
C ASN A 127 -10.30 1.37 0.92
N TYR A 128 -9.01 1.52 1.22
CA TYR A 128 -8.32 2.80 1.25
C TYR A 128 -7.16 2.83 0.27
N SER A 129 -7.00 3.92 -0.47
CA SER A 129 -5.91 4.11 -1.43
C SER A 129 -5.02 5.28 -1.04
N LEU A 130 -3.72 5.05 -1.00
CA LEU A 130 -2.68 6.03 -0.68
C LEU A 130 -1.72 6.17 -1.86
N GLY A 131 -1.63 7.35 -2.45
CA GLY A 131 -0.62 7.69 -3.45
C GLY A 131 0.61 8.32 -2.79
N LEU A 132 1.79 7.78 -3.05
CA LEU A 132 3.07 8.33 -2.67
C LEU A 132 3.78 8.90 -3.90
N LYS A 133 4.38 10.06 -3.77
CA LYS A 133 5.06 10.73 -4.90
C LYS A 133 6.49 10.20 -5.12
N GLU A 134 7.14 9.73 -4.07
CA GLU A 134 8.56 9.40 -4.06
C GLU A 134 8.82 8.09 -3.29
N GLN A 135 9.62 7.18 -3.86
CA GLN A 135 10.05 5.97 -3.18
C GLN A 135 11.14 6.21 -2.12
N LEU A 136 11.78 7.38 -2.14
CA LEU A 136 12.87 7.75 -1.23
C LEU A 136 12.47 7.91 0.23
N ILE A 137 11.17 7.93 0.51
CA ILE A 137 10.66 7.95 1.89
C ILE A 137 10.96 6.66 2.66
N PHE A 138 11.21 5.56 1.92
CA PHE A 138 11.56 4.27 2.51
C PHE A 138 13.06 4.22 2.81
N PRO A 139 13.45 3.94 4.07
CA PRO A 139 14.87 3.92 4.47
C PRO A 139 15.69 2.82 3.79
N GLU A 140 15.02 1.81 3.23
CA GLU A 140 15.64 0.70 2.50
C GLU A 140 16.20 1.12 1.13
N ILE A 141 15.77 2.27 0.62
CA ILE A 141 16.18 2.79 -0.69
C ILE A 141 17.28 3.82 -0.55
N GLU A 142 18.42 3.54 -1.16
CA GLU A 142 19.55 4.46 -1.25
C GLU A 142 19.42 5.34 -2.50
N TYR A 143 19.60 6.65 -2.33
CA TYR A 143 19.49 7.63 -3.42
C TYR A 143 20.42 7.33 -4.61
N ASP A 144 21.63 6.85 -4.33
CA ASP A 144 22.65 6.60 -5.35
C ASP A 144 22.36 5.36 -6.23
N LYS A 145 21.43 4.51 -5.83
CA LYS A 145 21.08 3.27 -6.53
C LYS A 145 19.83 3.38 -7.40
N ILE A 146 19.12 4.49 -7.35
CA ILE A 146 17.89 4.68 -8.12
C ILE A 146 18.15 5.36 -9.46
N ASP A 147 17.47 4.89 -10.52
CA ASP A 147 17.51 5.53 -11.83
C ASP A 147 16.69 6.82 -11.89
N LYS A 148 15.53 6.82 -11.24
CA LYS A 148 14.55 7.90 -11.28
C LYS A 148 13.64 7.87 -10.07
N ILE A 149 13.27 9.05 -9.57
CA ILE A 149 12.23 9.18 -8.56
C ILE A 149 10.88 8.77 -9.16
N ARG A 150 10.21 7.80 -8.54
CA ARG A 150 8.90 7.28 -8.94
C ARG A 150 7.94 7.29 -7.78
N GLY A 151 6.68 7.59 -8.11
CA GLY A 151 5.58 7.41 -7.19
C GLY A 151 5.10 5.96 -7.16
N MET A 152 4.30 5.66 -6.15
CA MET A 152 3.63 4.37 -6.01
C MET A 152 2.24 4.55 -5.40
N ASP A 153 1.37 3.61 -5.73
CA ASP A 153 0.04 3.52 -5.15
C ASP A 153 0.00 2.34 -4.18
N ILE A 154 -0.51 2.60 -2.98
CA ILE A 154 -0.67 1.59 -1.93
C ILE A 154 -2.15 1.46 -1.63
N ALA A 155 -2.73 0.30 -1.92
CA ALA A 155 -4.12 0.00 -1.63
C ALA A 155 -4.23 -0.92 -0.41
N PHE A 156 -4.94 -0.47 0.61
CA PHE A 156 -5.31 -1.24 1.79
C PHE A 156 -6.67 -1.86 1.56
N VAL A 157 -6.71 -3.17 1.42
CA VAL A 157 -7.95 -3.93 1.24
C VAL A 157 -8.37 -4.49 2.58
N THR A 158 -9.58 -4.15 2.99
CA THR A 158 -10.14 -4.59 4.26
C THR A 158 -11.40 -5.46 4.06
N THR A 159 -11.88 -6.07 5.13
CA THR A 159 -13.16 -6.78 5.14
C THR A 159 -14.30 -5.90 5.65
N ALA A 160 -14.08 -4.61 5.86
CA ALA A 160 -15.11 -3.66 6.25
C ALA A 160 -16.18 -3.57 5.17
N GLN A 161 -17.41 -3.33 5.57
CA GLN A 161 -18.54 -3.14 4.65
C GLN A 161 -18.75 -1.68 4.30
N THR A 162 -18.36 -0.78 5.21
CA THR A 162 -18.49 0.67 5.04
C THR A 162 -17.16 1.39 5.20
N ASP A 163 -17.07 2.57 4.62
CA ASP A 163 -15.86 3.42 4.73
C ASP A 163 -15.65 3.92 6.17
N GLU A 164 -16.73 4.07 6.95
CA GLU A 164 -16.64 4.47 8.36
C GLU A 164 -15.93 3.41 9.21
N GLU A 165 -16.29 2.14 9.00
CA GLU A 165 -15.64 1.00 9.67
C GLU A 165 -14.17 0.93 9.32
N ALA A 166 -13.83 1.09 8.04
CA ALA A 166 -12.45 1.05 7.56
C ALA A 166 -11.63 2.25 8.05
N ARG A 167 -12.22 3.44 8.10
CA ARG A 167 -11.59 4.65 8.64
C ARG A 167 -11.23 4.46 10.11
N GLU A 168 -12.18 3.94 10.89
CA GLU A 168 -11.93 3.68 12.30
C GLU A 168 -10.85 2.61 12.51
N LEU A 169 -10.89 1.53 11.72
CA LEU A 169 -9.86 0.50 11.73
C LEU A 169 -8.48 1.10 11.47
N LEU A 170 -8.33 1.91 10.41
CA LEU A 170 -7.06 2.56 10.07
C LEU A 170 -6.61 3.55 11.16
N THR A 171 -7.54 4.32 11.72
CA THR A 171 -7.26 5.29 12.79
C THR A 171 -6.72 4.59 14.03
N LEU A 172 -7.38 3.52 14.48
CA LEU A 172 -6.94 2.74 15.64
C LEU A 172 -5.60 2.03 15.39
N MET A 173 -5.29 1.69 14.14
CA MET A 173 -3.99 1.12 13.76
C MET A 173 -2.89 2.16 13.63
N GLY A 174 -3.17 3.44 13.87
CA GLY A 174 -2.19 4.51 13.87
C GLY A 174 -1.99 5.23 12.54
N ALA A 175 -2.92 5.11 11.60
CA ALA A 175 -2.85 5.86 10.35
C ALA A 175 -2.96 7.37 10.59
N PRO A 176 -1.98 8.18 10.14
CA PRO A 176 -1.92 9.62 10.41
C PRO A 176 -2.82 10.39 9.43
N PHE A 177 -4.12 10.39 9.63
CA PHE A 177 -5.05 11.17 8.83
C PHE A 177 -4.86 12.68 9.01
N ALA A 178 -5.02 13.43 7.93
CA ALA A 178 -5.08 14.89 7.99
C ALA A 178 -6.30 15.34 8.80
N LYS A 179 -6.10 16.37 9.64
CA LYS A 179 -7.16 16.98 10.46
C LYS A 179 -7.99 17.95 9.64
#